data_39c0ac0fe9d8b2d7ed5e12703b8b1b34
#
_entry.id   39c0ac0fe9d8b2d7ed5e12703b8b1b34
#
_cell.length_a   1.000
_cell.length_b   1.000
_cell.length_c   1.000
_cell.angle_alpha   90.00
_cell.angle_beta   90.00
_cell.angle_gamma   90.00
#
_symmetry.space_group_name_H-M   'P 1'
#
loop_
_entity.id
_entity.type
_entity.pdbx_description
1 polymer ?
#
loop_
_entity_poly.entity_id
_entity_poly.type
_entity_poly.pdbx_seq_one_letter_code
_entity_poly.pdbx_strand_id
1 'polypeptide(L)'
;MSKKIESDILIIGAGPVGLFTVFEAGLLGLKCQIIDNLDKVGGQCAELYPDKPIFDIPGVPSQTAEEHIDTSEQNEFIATNVFIAAGGGSFEPRRPPNIIDPDRFINKGVAYSVKDKNYYKNKNLVIFGGGDSALDWSVELSDLANSITLVHRRDAFRGAQNTESQMRELVETGNIELKTPYVIEELLGTDQISGVSIKNFETKEIESLDCDEILFLFGLNKKLGPLENWNLKLNGKKISVDTEKYQTSIEGIYAVGDINDYPGKLDLILCGFHETTLAVQDAYRRCFPGERVPFGYTTSNTKLHKKLGVKVD
;
A
#
# COMPACT_ATOMS: atom_id res chain seq x y z
N MET A 1 15.42 1.13 -29.61
CA MET A 1 16.33 0.02 -29.19
C MET A 1 16.20 -0.08 -27.68
N SER A 2 15.85 -1.24 -27.13
CA SER A 2 15.80 -1.44 -25.69
C SER A 2 17.18 -1.21 -25.10
N LYS A 3 17.27 -0.43 -24.02
CA LYS A 3 18.52 -0.19 -23.30
C LYS A 3 18.77 -1.36 -22.36
N LYS A 4 19.97 -1.93 -22.41
CA LYS A 4 20.44 -2.96 -21.48
C LYS A 4 20.99 -2.29 -20.23
N ILE A 5 20.44 -2.64 -19.05
CA ILE A 5 20.84 -2.07 -17.76
C ILE A 5 21.34 -3.22 -16.88
N GLU A 6 22.61 -3.16 -16.47
CA GLU A 6 23.26 -4.18 -15.65
C GLU A 6 23.43 -3.72 -14.21
N SER A 7 23.12 -4.60 -13.26
CA SER A 7 23.26 -4.35 -11.81
C SER A 7 23.54 -5.64 -11.04
N ASP A 8 23.96 -5.51 -9.78
CA ASP A 8 24.11 -6.66 -8.88
C ASP A 8 22.73 -7.12 -8.37
N ILE A 9 21.83 -6.17 -8.17
CA ILE A 9 20.47 -6.40 -7.67
C ILE A 9 19.44 -5.62 -8.50
N LEU A 10 18.39 -6.30 -8.96
CA LEU A 10 17.17 -5.70 -9.46
C LEU A 10 16.10 -5.78 -8.35
N ILE A 11 15.51 -4.65 -7.98
CA ILE A 11 14.46 -4.54 -6.97
C ILE A 11 13.13 -4.22 -7.67
N ILE A 12 12.11 -5.03 -7.40
CA ILE A 12 10.75 -4.86 -7.91
C ILE A 12 9.86 -4.38 -6.77
N GLY A 13 9.45 -3.12 -6.82
CA GLY A 13 8.68 -2.43 -5.81
C GLY A 13 9.48 -1.35 -5.09
N ALA A 14 9.03 -0.10 -5.19
CA ALA A 14 9.63 1.09 -4.56
C ALA A 14 8.89 1.53 -3.29
N GLY A 15 8.24 0.58 -2.60
CA GLY A 15 7.69 0.79 -1.26
C GLY A 15 8.79 0.87 -0.18
N PRO A 16 8.42 1.05 1.10
CA PRO A 16 9.38 1.21 2.20
C PRO A 16 10.45 0.11 2.24
N VAL A 17 10.06 -1.14 2.03
CA VAL A 17 10.97 -2.30 2.04
C VAL A 17 11.90 -2.31 0.84
N GLY A 18 11.40 -1.96 -0.36
CA GLY A 18 12.24 -1.84 -1.56
C GLY A 18 13.27 -0.72 -1.44
N LEU A 19 12.89 0.44 -0.92
CA LEU A 19 13.80 1.55 -0.65
C LEU A 19 14.85 1.18 0.41
N PHE A 20 14.45 0.46 1.46
CA PHE A 20 15.38 -0.05 2.45
C PHE A 20 16.35 -1.10 1.85
N THR A 21 15.90 -1.89 0.87
CA THR A 21 16.77 -2.82 0.13
C THR A 21 17.89 -2.06 -0.60
N VAL A 22 17.61 -0.91 -1.21
CA VAL A 22 18.63 -0.04 -1.83
C VAL A 22 19.65 0.42 -0.79
N PHE A 23 19.19 0.83 0.39
CA PHE A 23 20.06 1.28 1.48
C PHE A 23 20.98 0.14 1.95
N GLU A 24 20.45 -1.02 2.29
CA GLU A 24 21.22 -2.18 2.77
C GLU A 24 22.23 -2.66 1.72
N ALA A 25 21.81 -2.77 0.47
CA ALA A 25 22.72 -3.10 -0.62
C ALA A 25 23.85 -2.09 -0.80
N GLY A 26 23.52 -0.80 -0.67
CA GLY A 26 24.50 0.29 -0.70
C GLY A 26 25.52 0.25 0.44
N LEU A 27 25.16 -0.23 1.64
CA LEU A 27 26.09 -0.46 2.75
C LEU A 27 27.15 -1.50 2.38
N LEU A 28 26.81 -2.52 1.60
CA LEU A 28 27.70 -3.55 1.12
C LEU A 28 28.40 -3.18 -0.20
N GLY A 29 28.10 -2.03 -0.80
CA GLY A 29 28.69 -1.58 -2.06
C GLY A 29 28.09 -2.23 -3.32
N LEU A 30 26.94 -2.92 -3.20
CA LEU A 30 26.21 -3.51 -4.32
C LEU A 30 25.50 -2.43 -5.15
N LYS A 31 25.48 -2.61 -6.46
CA LYS A 31 24.75 -1.73 -7.39
C LYS A 31 23.33 -2.23 -7.57
N CYS A 32 22.36 -1.34 -7.35
CA CYS A 32 20.95 -1.65 -7.47
C CYS A 32 20.29 -0.89 -8.63
N GLN A 33 19.28 -1.54 -9.23
CA GLN A 33 18.22 -0.91 -10.01
C GLN A 33 16.90 -1.20 -9.32
N ILE A 34 16.03 -0.21 -9.24
CA ILE A 34 14.70 -0.36 -8.68
C ILE A 34 13.65 -0.01 -9.74
N ILE A 35 12.62 -0.82 -9.84
CA ILE A 35 11.47 -0.61 -10.73
C ILE A 35 10.18 -0.72 -9.95
N ASP A 36 9.19 0.09 -10.33
CA ASP A 36 7.83 0.05 -9.76
C ASP A 36 6.80 0.22 -10.88
N ASN A 37 5.55 -0.16 -10.61
CA ASN A 37 4.41 0.09 -11.51
C ASN A 37 3.63 1.34 -11.13
N LEU A 38 3.95 1.97 -10.00
CA LEU A 38 3.39 3.25 -9.58
C LEU A 38 4.24 4.40 -10.13
N ASP A 39 3.62 5.54 -10.34
CA ASP A 39 4.26 6.77 -10.81
C ASP A 39 5.05 7.50 -9.70
N LYS A 40 4.91 7.05 -8.45
CA LYS A 40 5.60 7.61 -7.28
C LYS A 40 6.22 6.53 -6.42
N VAL A 41 7.36 6.84 -5.81
CA VAL A 41 7.98 6.01 -4.77
C VAL A 41 7.16 6.08 -3.47
N GLY A 42 7.27 5.02 -2.63
CA GLY A 42 6.56 4.92 -1.36
C GLY A 42 5.51 3.82 -1.32
N GLY A 43 5.16 3.23 -2.47
CA GLY A 43 4.25 2.08 -2.57
C GLY A 43 2.87 2.38 -1.98
N GLN A 44 2.28 1.41 -1.27
CA GLN A 44 0.95 1.55 -0.66
C GLN A 44 0.85 2.72 0.32
N CYS A 45 1.92 3.06 1.02
CA CYS A 45 1.93 4.16 1.99
C CYS A 45 1.68 5.50 1.29
N ALA A 46 2.37 5.76 0.18
CA ALA A 46 2.19 7.00 -0.59
C ALA A 46 0.89 7.02 -1.40
N GLU A 47 0.43 5.87 -1.91
CA GLU A 47 -0.77 5.81 -2.76
C GLU A 47 -2.08 5.88 -1.96
N LEU A 48 -2.14 5.24 -0.78
CA LEU A 48 -3.37 5.11 -0.01
C LEU A 48 -3.49 6.10 1.14
N TYR A 49 -2.34 6.49 1.72
CA TYR A 49 -2.28 7.28 2.95
C TYR A 49 -1.09 8.24 2.93
N PRO A 50 -1.01 9.18 1.97
CA PRO A 50 0.16 10.06 1.81
C PRO A 50 0.47 10.89 3.06
N ASP A 51 -0.57 11.29 3.81
CA ASP A 51 -0.47 12.15 4.99
C ASP A 51 -0.52 11.37 6.32
N LYS A 52 -0.74 10.03 6.30
CA LYS A 52 -0.83 9.23 7.52
C LYS A 52 0.56 9.01 8.12
N PRO A 53 0.79 9.38 9.39
CA PRO A 53 2.08 9.16 10.02
C PRO A 53 2.34 7.66 10.23
N ILE A 54 3.57 7.23 9.95
CA ILE A 54 4.06 5.88 10.16
C ILE A 54 4.83 5.86 11.48
N PHE A 55 4.39 5.03 12.43
CA PHE A 55 4.94 4.96 13.79
C PHE A 55 5.77 3.69 14.08
N ASP A 56 5.75 2.70 13.20
CA ASP A 56 6.41 1.41 13.39
C ASP A 56 7.83 1.34 12.82
N ILE A 57 8.45 2.51 12.56
CA ILE A 57 9.87 2.61 12.19
C ILE A 57 10.68 3.07 13.41
N PRO A 58 11.53 2.21 13.99
CA PRO A 58 12.32 2.57 15.16
C PRO A 58 13.21 3.79 14.94
N GLY A 59 13.14 4.77 15.84
CA GLY A 59 14.00 5.95 15.84
C GLY A 59 13.59 7.10 14.93
N VAL A 60 12.45 7.00 14.24
CA VAL A 60 11.92 8.07 13.39
C VAL A 60 10.52 8.50 13.89
N PRO A 61 10.34 9.79 14.27
CA PRO A 61 9.05 10.29 14.78
C PRO A 61 7.93 10.27 13.73
N SER A 62 8.22 10.60 12.46
CA SER A 62 7.31 10.46 11.32
C SER A 62 8.05 10.73 10.00
N GLN A 63 7.63 10.12 8.89
CA GLN A 63 8.14 10.40 7.53
C GLN A 63 7.03 10.46 6.49
N THR A 64 7.23 11.28 5.45
CA THR A 64 6.44 11.31 4.22
C THR A 64 7.31 10.89 3.03
N ALA A 65 6.73 10.21 2.02
CA ALA A 65 7.47 9.66 0.88
C ALA A 65 7.09 10.37 -0.42
N GLU A 66 7.95 11.27 -0.92
CA GLU A 66 7.85 11.79 -2.30
C GLU A 66 9.23 11.82 -2.98
N GLU A 67 9.40 11.05 -4.10
CA GLU A 67 10.29 11.36 -5.23
C GLU A 67 10.00 10.45 -6.43
N HIS A 68 10.14 10.98 -7.66
CA HIS A 68 9.66 10.43 -8.93
C HIS A 68 10.66 9.52 -9.66
N ILE A 69 10.16 8.40 -10.25
CA ILE A 69 10.87 7.61 -11.27
C ILE A 69 9.91 7.29 -12.42
N ASP A 70 10.25 7.70 -13.66
CA ASP A 70 9.49 7.41 -14.89
C ASP A 70 10.06 6.19 -15.60
N THR A 71 9.21 5.19 -15.92
CA THR A 71 9.58 3.94 -16.62
C THR A 71 8.73 3.67 -17.86
N SER A 72 8.45 4.68 -18.68
CA SER A 72 7.69 4.52 -19.93
C SER A 72 8.45 3.79 -21.07
N GLU A 73 9.73 3.44 -20.90
CA GLU A 73 10.55 2.75 -21.88
C GLU A 73 10.65 1.24 -21.64
N GLN A 74 10.62 0.43 -22.71
CA GLN A 74 10.93 -1.01 -22.66
C GLN A 74 12.45 -1.19 -22.45
N ASN A 75 12.87 -1.40 -21.20
CA ASN A 75 14.26 -1.67 -20.84
C ASN A 75 14.46 -3.16 -20.52
N GLU A 76 15.65 -3.69 -20.86
CA GLU A 76 16.10 -5.04 -20.47
C GLU A 76 17.03 -4.91 -19.26
N PHE A 77 16.66 -5.52 -18.13
CA PHE A 77 17.47 -5.54 -16.92
C PHE A 77 18.19 -6.88 -16.77
N ILE A 78 19.48 -6.82 -16.46
CA ILE A 78 20.32 -7.99 -16.15
C ILE A 78 20.86 -7.81 -14.74
N ALA A 79 20.55 -8.75 -13.86
CA ALA A 79 21.00 -8.71 -12.48
C ALA A 79 21.38 -10.11 -11.98
N THR A 80 22.38 -10.17 -11.09
CA THR A 80 22.78 -11.43 -10.41
C THR A 80 21.69 -11.89 -9.44
N ASN A 81 20.97 -10.94 -8.83
CA ASN A 81 19.92 -11.19 -7.87
C ASN A 81 18.68 -10.33 -8.15
N VAL A 82 17.50 -10.87 -7.85
CA VAL A 82 16.23 -10.16 -7.95
C VAL A 82 15.54 -10.13 -6.57
N PHE A 83 15.15 -8.94 -6.13
CA PHE A 83 14.39 -8.73 -4.90
C PHE A 83 12.96 -8.34 -5.24
N ILE A 84 12.00 -9.15 -4.85
CA ILE A 84 10.58 -8.85 -5.00
C ILE A 84 10.11 -8.21 -3.70
N ALA A 85 9.99 -6.88 -3.69
CA ALA A 85 9.51 -6.04 -2.58
C ALA A 85 8.16 -5.38 -2.92
N ALA A 86 7.33 -6.09 -3.69
CA ALA A 86 6.12 -5.58 -4.32
C ALA A 86 4.91 -5.44 -3.36
N GLY A 87 5.11 -5.50 -2.04
CA GLY A 87 4.07 -5.34 -1.03
C GLY A 87 2.91 -6.32 -1.24
N GLY A 88 1.69 -5.85 -1.41
CA GLY A 88 0.54 -6.70 -1.77
C GLY A 88 0.44 -7.06 -3.25
N GLY A 89 1.47 -6.78 -4.06
CA GLY A 89 1.42 -6.83 -5.51
C GLY A 89 0.74 -5.58 -6.10
N SER A 90 0.40 -5.62 -7.37
CA SER A 90 -0.49 -4.62 -7.96
C SER A 90 -1.86 -4.68 -7.28
N PHE A 91 -2.42 -3.55 -6.93
CA PHE A 91 -3.70 -3.50 -6.25
C PHE A 91 -4.70 -2.67 -7.05
N GLU A 92 -5.93 -3.18 -7.09
CA GLU A 92 -7.07 -2.47 -7.64
C GLU A 92 -8.14 -2.32 -6.56
N PRO A 93 -8.79 -1.15 -6.45
CA PRO A 93 -9.93 -1.00 -5.59
C PRO A 93 -11.03 -2.01 -5.92
N ARG A 94 -11.66 -2.58 -4.91
CA ARG A 94 -12.84 -3.42 -5.12
C ARG A 94 -14.01 -2.55 -5.55
N ARG A 95 -14.60 -2.91 -6.69
CA ARG A 95 -15.79 -2.26 -7.21
C ARG A 95 -17.06 -2.71 -6.47
N PRO A 96 -18.10 -1.87 -6.36
CA PRO A 96 -19.39 -2.28 -5.84
C PRO A 96 -19.96 -3.43 -6.68
N PRO A 97 -20.37 -4.55 -6.08
CA PRO A 97 -20.60 -5.81 -6.80
C PRO A 97 -21.81 -5.80 -7.74
N ASN A 98 -22.77 -4.93 -7.53
CA ASN A 98 -24.03 -4.94 -8.27
C ASN A 98 -24.25 -3.71 -9.16
N ILE A 99 -23.24 -2.86 -9.31
CA ILE A 99 -23.35 -1.64 -10.11
C ILE A 99 -22.76 -1.88 -11.49
N ILE A 100 -23.57 -1.63 -12.51
CA ILE A 100 -23.09 -1.61 -13.90
C ILE A 100 -22.31 -0.32 -14.12
N ASP A 101 -21.05 -0.45 -14.59
CA ASP A 101 -20.15 0.65 -14.83
C ASP A 101 -20.00 1.61 -13.62
N PRO A 102 -19.48 1.13 -12.48
CA PRO A 102 -19.31 1.93 -11.29
C PRO A 102 -18.29 3.06 -11.49
N ASP A 103 -17.45 2.94 -12.52
CA ASP A 103 -16.35 3.86 -12.80
C ASP A 103 -16.77 5.05 -13.68
N ARG A 104 -18.00 5.07 -14.21
CA ARG A 104 -18.53 6.17 -15.05
C ARG A 104 -18.48 7.55 -14.39
N PHE A 105 -18.47 7.58 -13.06
CA PHE A 105 -18.40 8.79 -12.27
C PHE A 105 -17.04 9.02 -11.58
N ILE A 106 -15.98 8.29 -11.95
CA ILE A 106 -14.62 8.57 -11.47
C ILE A 106 -14.26 10.01 -11.87
N ASN A 107 -13.72 10.78 -10.89
CA ASN A 107 -13.46 12.22 -11.02
C ASN A 107 -14.72 13.08 -11.29
N LYS A 108 -15.90 12.53 -11.08
CA LYS A 108 -17.20 13.19 -11.23
C LYS A 108 -18.10 12.92 -10.01
N GLY A 109 -17.49 12.80 -8.84
CA GLY A 109 -18.16 12.53 -7.58
C GLY A 109 -18.03 11.08 -7.09
N VAL A 110 -17.25 10.21 -7.73
CA VAL A 110 -16.91 8.87 -7.22
C VAL A 110 -15.42 8.71 -7.11
N ALA A 111 -14.95 8.22 -5.96
CA ALA A 111 -13.56 7.89 -5.72
C ALA A 111 -13.41 6.59 -4.89
N TYR A 112 -12.23 5.95 -5.00
CA TYR A 112 -11.86 4.73 -4.30
C TYR A 112 -10.71 4.92 -3.31
N SER A 113 -10.16 6.12 -3.25
CA SER A 113 -9.14 6.56 -2.31
C SER A 113 -9.26 8.06 -2.08
N VAL A 114 -8.77 8.53 -0.95
CA VAL A 114 -8.68 9.96 -0.62
C VAL A 114 -7.24 10.40 -0.89
N LYS A 115 -7.03 11.23 -1.91
CA LYS A 115 -5.71 11.78 -2.26
C LYS A 115 -5.45 13.13 -1.60
N ASP A 116 -6.48 13.94 -1.43
CA ASP A 116 -6.46 15.22 -0.72
C ASP A 116 -7.74 15.38 0.09
N LYS A 117 -7.63 15.40 1.39
CA LYS A 117 -8.78 15.53 2.30
C LYS A 117 -9.47 16.89 2.18
N ASN A 118 -8.74 17.96 1.80
CA ASN A 118 -9.30 19.28 1.65
C ASN A 118 -10.28 19.38 0.47
N TYR A 119 -10.17 18.49 -0.52
CA TYR A 119 -11.11 18.38 -1.63
C TYR A 119 -12.55 18.13 -1.15
N TYR A 120 -12.72 17.46 -0.01
CA TYR A 120 -14.01 17.08 0.55
C TYR A 120 -14.62 18.14 1.49
N LYS A 121 -13.94 19.27 1.67
CA LYS A 121 -14.43 20.35 2.55
C LYS A 121 -15.79 20.88 2.10
N ASN A 122 -16.74 21.00 3.05
CA ASN A 122 -18.11 21.47 2.86
C ASN A 122 -18.95 20.64 1.87
N LYS A 123 -18.58 19.38 1.58
CA LYS A 123 -19.33 18.47 0.72
C LYS A 123 -20.16 17.48 1.54
N ASN A 124 -21.26 16.99 0.93
CA ASN A 124 -22.06 15.90 1.46
C ASN A 124 -21.48 14.59 0.96
N LEU A 125 -21.03 13.74 1.86
CA LEU A 125 -20.29 12.51 1.54
C LEU A 125 -21.12 11.28 1.89
N VAL A 126 -21.09 10.28 0.99
CA VAL A 126 -21.51 8.93 1.31
C VAL A 126 -20.30 8.01 1.23
N ILE A 127 -19.95 7.37 2.34
CA ILE A 127 -18.80 6.46 2.44
C ILE A 127 -19.30 5.03 2.56
N PHE A 128 -18.87 4.16 1.64
CA PHE A 128 -19.18 2.74 1.67
C PHE A 128 -17.99 1.92 2.14
N GLY A 129 -18.17 1.18 3.23
CA GLY A 129 -17.12 0.29 3.75
C GLY A 129 -17.31 -0.05 5.22
N GLY A 130 -16.41 -0.86 5.77
CA GLY A 130 -16.47 -1.28 7.17
C GLY A 130 -15.13 -1.85 7.64
N GLY A 131 -14.04 -1.55 6.94
CA GLY A 131 -12.65 -1.80 7.33
C GLY A 131 -11.95 -0.52 7.76
N ASP A 132 -10.64 -0.62 8.07
CA ASP A 132 -9.83 0.51 8.55
C ASP A 132 -10.00 1.77 7.70
N SER A 133 -9.84 1.66 6.37
CA SER A 133 -9.94 2.83 5.49
C SER A 133 -11.29 3.55 5.58
N ALA A 134 -12.40 2.81 5.69
CA ALA A 134 -13.71 3.43 5.77
C ALA A 134 -13.92 4.13 7.10
N LEU A 135 -13.48 3.52 8.20
CA LEU A 135 -13.59 4.11 9.53
C LEU A 135 -12.66 5.30 9.70
N ASP A 136 -11.38 5.16 9.32
CA ASP A 136 -10.38 6.22 9.41
C ASP A 136 -10.85 7.47 8.65
N TRP A 137 -11.26 7.32 7.37
CA TRP A 137 -11.71 8.45 6.57
C TRP A 137 -13.05 9.02 7.02
N SER A 138 -13.95 8.21 7.58
CA SER A 138 -15.18 8.75 8.18
C SER A 138 -14.88 9.65 9.39
N VAL A 139 -13.91 9.26 10.22
CA VAL A 139 -13.48 10.06 11.37
C VAL A 139 -12.73 11.31 10.91
N GLU A 140 -11.70 11.16 10.01
CA GLU A 140 -10.88 12.29 9.59
C GLU A 140 -11.61 13.36 8.77
N LEU A 141 -12.64 12.96 8.00
CA LEU A 141 -13.41 13.90 7.17
C LEU A 141 -14.58 14.53 7.93
N SER A 142 -14.93 14.05 9.13
CA SER A 142 -16.08 14.53 9.90
C SER A 142 -15.98 16.02 10.26
N ASP A 143 -14.77 16.54 10.47
CA ASP A 143 -14.54 17.96 10.76
C ASP A 143 -14.46 18.84 9.50
N LEU A 144 -14.38 18.26 8.32
CA LEU A 144 -14.20 18.96 7.06
C LEU A 144 -15.45 18.97 6.19
N ALA A 145 -16.14 17.84 6.11
CA ALA A 145 -17.33 17.67 5.29
C ALA A 145 -18.52 18.42 5.88
N ASN A 146 -19.53 18.72 5.04
CA ASN A 146 -20.78 19.25 5.49
C ASN A 146 -21.65 18.16 6.18
N SER A 147 -21.63 16.96 5.63
CA SER A 147 -22.28 15.77 6.21
C SER A 147 -21.55 14.51 5.77
N ILE A 148 -21.60 13.48 6.61
CA ILE A 148 -21.08 12.13 6.30
C ILE A 148 -22.15 11.10 6.60
N THR A 149 -22.48 10.27 5.60
CA THR A 149 -23.26 9.05 5.80
C THR A 149 -22.34 7.84 5.56
N LEU A 150 -22.07 7.07 6.61
CA LEU A 150 -21.33 5.81 6.53
C LEU A 150 -22.29 4.66 6.29
N VAL A 151 -22.15 3.98 5.16
CA VAL A 151 -22.98 2.86 4.75
C VAL A 151 -22.23 1.55 4.87
N HIS A 152 -22.73 0.61 5.66
CA HIS A 152 -22.15 -0.72 5.77
C HIS A 152 -23.20 -1.82 5.80
N ARG A 153 -22.85 -2.97 5.21
CA ARG A 153 -23.75 -4.13 5.07
C ARG A 153 -24.03 -4.90 6.36
N ARG A 154 -23.35 -4.59 7.46
CA ARG A 154 -23.45 -5.26 8.76
C ARG A 154 -23.25 -4.22 9.86
N ASP A 155 -23.81 -4.47 11.04
CA ASP A 155 -23.47 -3.71 12.24
C ASP A 155 -22.28 -4.35 12.98
N ALA A 156 -21.22 -4.66 12.22
CA ALA A 156 -19.96 -5.20 12.75
C ALA A 156 -18.82 -4.77 11.81
N PHE A 157 -17.88 -4.04 12.34
CA PHE A 157 -16.75 -3.48 11.60
C PHE A 157 -15.50 -4.35 11.73
N ARG A 158 -14.55 -4.18 10.81
CA ARG A 158 -13.28 -4.89 10.79
C ARG A 158 -12.07 -3.99 11.04
N GLY A 159 -12.30 -2.72 11.27
CA GLY A 159 -11.25 -1.76 11.54
C GLY A 159 -10.73 -1.84 12.97
N ALA A 160 -9.70 -1.06 13.28
CA ALA A 160 -9.14 -0.97 14.61
C ALA A 160 -10.21 -0.53 15.63
N GLN A 161 -10.24 -1.20 16.78
CA GLN A 161 -11.25 -0.96 17.82
C GLN A 161 -11.31 0.50 18.28
N ASN A 162 -10.16 1.17 18.35
CA ASN A 162 -10.09 2.58 18.73
C ASN A 162 -10.80 3.47 17.69
N THR A 163 -10.56 3.24 16.40
CA THR A 163 -11.20 4.02 15.32
C THR A 163 -12.70 3.73 15.24
N GLU A 164 -13.13 2.47 15.46
CA GLU A 164 -14.55 2.15 15.55
C GLU A 164 -15.21 2.90 16.71
N SER A 165 -14.57 2.98 17.88
CA SER A 165 -15.10 3.71 19.03
C SER A 165 -15.27 5.21 18.72
N GLN A 166 -14.27 5.84 18.12
CA GLN A 166 -14.32 7.24 17.69
C GLN A 166 -15.45 7.49 16.67
N MET A 167 -15.59 6.62 15.67
CA MET A 167 -16.67 6.71 14.71
C MET A 167 -18.04 6.62 15.37
N ARG A 168 -18.24 5.71 16.34
CA ARG A 168 -19.50 5.57 17.05
C ARG A 168 -19.83 6.80 17.93
N GLU A 169 -18.82 7.41 18.56
CA GLU A 169 -19.00 8.69 19.27
C GLU A 169 -19.46 9.80 18.32
N LEU A 170 -18.93 9.86 17.11
CA LEU A 170 -19.36 10.81 16.08
C LEU A 170 -20.79 10.53 15.58
N VAL A 171 -21.21 9.29 15.58
CA VAL A 171 -22.62 8.92 15.29
C VAL A 171 -23.53 9.37 16.42
N GLU A 172 -23.17 9.15 17.68
CA GLU A 172 -23.95 9.57 18.85
C GLU A 172 -24.09 11.11 18.92
N THR A 173 -23.06 11.85 18.52
CA THR A 173 -23.09 13.33 18.48
C THR A 173 -23.74 13.90 17.21
N GLY A 174 -24.12 13.05 16.26
CA GLY A 174 -24.78 13.45 15.01
C GLY A 174 -23.87 14.01 13.93
N ASN A 175 -22.55 13.88 14.08
CA ASN A 175 -21.57 14.29 13.07
C ASN A 175 -21.46 13.28 11.91
N ILE A 176 -21.82 12.02 12.17
CA ILE A 176 -21.88 10.96 11.15
C ILE A 176 -23.25 10.27 11.23
N GLU A 177 -23.90 10.10 10.10
CA GLU A 177 -25.06 9.23 9.98
C GLU A 177 -24.59 7.81 9.64
N LEU A 178 -25.01 6.81 10.45
CA LEU A 178 -24.67 5.41 10.20
C LEU A 178 -25.85 4.65 9.62
N LYS A 179 -25.67 4.06 8.46
CA LYS A 179 -26.65 3.20 7.76
C LYS A 179 -26.16 1.75 7.75
N THR A 180 -26.72 0.94 8.67
CA THR A 180 -26.53 -0.52 8.71
C THR A 180 -27.88 -1.21 8.92
N PRO A 181 -28.12 -2.38 8.36
CA PRO A 181 -27.35 -3.11 7.36
C PRO A 181 -27.79 -2.72 5.93
N TYR A 182 -27.03 -1.88 5.26
CA TYR A 182 -27.36 -1.38 3.93
C TYR A 182 -26.29 -1.69 2.90
N VAL A 183 -26.71 -1.83 1.65
CA VAL A 183 -25.85 -2.01 0.48
C VAL A 183 -26.24 -0.99 -0.59
N ILE A 184 -25.29 -0.69 -1.49
CA ILE A 184 -25.59 0.14 -2.65
C ILE A 184 -26.55 -0.60 -3.61
N GLU A 185 -27.52 0.14 -4.13
CA GLU A 185 -28.46 -0.35 -5.17
C GLU A 185 -28.20 0.35 -6.51
N GLU A 186 -28.05 1.70 -6.53
CA GLU A 186 -27.88 2.46 -7.77
C GLU A 186 -27.12 3.76 -7.52
N LEU A 187 -26.32 4.21 -8.52
CA LEU A 187 -25.70 5.53 -8.57
C LEU A 187 -26.62 6.52 -9.30
N LEU A 188 -26.92 7.65 -8.67
CA LEU A 188 -27.83 8.66 -9.20
C LEU A 188 -27.04 9.84 -9.78
N GLY A 189 -27.41 10.30 -10.96
CA GLY A 189 -26.78 11.42 -11.66
C GLY A 189 -26.67 11.18 -13.16
N THR A 190 -26.38 12.23 -13.90
CA THR A 190 -26.18 12.19 -15.37
C THR A 190 -24.70 12.41 -15.72
N ASP A 191 -24.20 13.63 -15.65
CA ASP A 191 -22.82 13.99 -15.96
C ASP A 191 -21.88 13.84 -14.76
N GLN A 192 -22.41 14.03 -13.56
CA GLN A 192 -21.75 13.84 -12.28
C GLN A 192 -22.70 13.19 -11.30
N ILE A 193 -22.15 12.70 -10.18
CA ILE A 193 -22.96 12.15 -9.09
C ILE A 193 -23.87 13.24 -8.51
N SER A 194 -25.10 12.86 -8.16
CA SER A 194 -26.04 13.71 -7.39
C SER A 194 -26.59 12.99 -6.17
N GLY A 195 -26.33 11.68 -6.06
CA GLY A 195 -26.82 10.88 -4.97
C GLY A 195 -26.58 9.40 -5.20
N VAL A 196 -27.08 8.59 -4.29
CA VAL A 196 -27.02 7.14 -4.32
C VAL A 196 -28.29 6.53 -3.75
N SER A 197 -28.77 5.47 -4.37
CA SER A 197 -29.83 4.63 -3.81
C SER A 197 -29.20 3.49 -3.02
N ILE A 198 -29.63 3.31 -1.77
CA ILE A 198 -29.19 2.22 -0.89
C ILE A 198 -30.37 1.34 -0.52
N LYS A 199 -30.08 0.06 -0.26
CA LYS A 199 -31.07 -0.94 0.06
C LYS A 199 -30.74 -1.61 1.37
N ASN A 200 -31.70 -1.64 2.26
CA ASN A 200 -31.60 -2.41 3.49
C ASN A 200 -31.49 -3.91 3.18
N PHE A 201 -30.43 -4.56 3.71
CA PHE A 201 -30.18 -5.96 3.40
C PHE A 201 -31.22 -6.91 3.98
N GLU A 202 -31.89 -6.53 5.07
CA GLU A 202 -32.90 -7.34 5.78
C GLU A 202 -34.31 -7.01 5.31
N THR A 203 -34.73 -5.75 5.40
CA THR A 203 -36.12 -5.33 5.09
C THR A 203 -36.39 -5.17 3.60
N LYS A 204 -35.32 -5.04 2.76
CA LYS A 204 -35.37 -4.75 1.32
C LYS A 204 -35.90 -3.35 0.97
N GLU A 205 -36.11 -2.52 1.94
CA GLU A 205 -36.47 -1.11 1.73
C GLU A 205 -35.35 -0.37 1.02
N ILE A 206 -35.74 0.52 0.11
CA ILE A 206 -34.82 1.34 -0.67
C ILE A 206 -35.00 2.78 -0.26
N GLU A 207 -33.90 3.46 -0.01
CA GLU A 207 -33.87 4.90 0.23
C GLU A 207 -32.81 5.59 -0.65
N SER A 208 -33.03 6.85 -0.97
CA SER A 208 -32.09 7.67 -1.75
C SER A 208 -31.44 8.69 -0.85
N LEU A 209 -30.12 8.83 -0.98
CA LEU A 209 -29.28 9.79 -0.29
C LEU A 209 -28.73 10.78 -1.30
N ASP A 210 -28.98 12.06 -1.11
CA ASP A 210 -28.35 13.11 -1.90
C ASP A 210 -26.91 13.29 -1.43
N CYS A 211 -25.96 13.38 -2.36
CA CYS A 211 -24.55 13.60 -2.01
C CYS A 211 -23.80 14.25 -3.18
N ASP A 212 -22.69 14.91 -2.81
CA ASP A 212 -21.75 15.51 -3.76
C ASP A 212 -20.66 14.51 -4.15
N GLU A 213 -20.29 13.61 -3.22
CA GLU A 213 -19.19 12.65 -3.42
C GLU A 213 -19.51 11.30 -2.77
N ILE A 214 -19.06 10.24 -3.40
CA ILE A 214 -19.12 8.86 -2.91
C ILE A 214 -17.71 8.27 -2.80
N LEU A 215 -17.38 7.70 -1.66
CA LEU A 215 -16.15 6.98 -1.41
C LEU A 215 -16.43 5.48 -1.29
N PHE A 216 -15.92 4.66 -2.22
CA PHE A 216 -15.98 3.20 -2.15
C PHE A 216 -14.73 2.63 -1.50
N LEU A 217 -14.76 2.39 -0.19
CA LEU A 217 -13.64 1.90 0.61
C LEU A 217 -13.84 0.42 0.99
N PHE A 218 -14.05 -0.44 -0.03
CA PHE A 218 -14.28 -1.88 0.13
C PHE A 218 -12.98 -2.70 0.28
N GLY A 219 -11.83 -2.04 0.35
CA GLY A 219 -10.50 -2.64 0.33
C GLY A 219 -10.02 -2.94 -1.09
N LEU A 220 -8.88 -3.61 -1.17
CA LEU A 220 -8.14 -3.82 -2.41
C LEU A 220 -8.18 -5.27 -2.87
N ASN A 221 -8.17 -5.47 -4.18
CA ASN A 221 -7.83 -6.74 -4.79
C ASN A 221 -6.33 -6.75 -5.06
N LYS A 222 -5.62 -7.58 -4.33
CA LYS A 222 -4.18 -7.81 -4.54
C LYS A 222 -3.98 -8.76 -5.72
N LYS A 223 -3.10 -8.39 -6.66
CA LYS A 223 -2.72 -9.19 -7.83
C LYS A 223 -1.21 -9.29 -7.90
N LEU A 224 -0.69 -10.48 -8.06
CA LEU A 224 0.75 -10.67 -8.31
C LEU A 224 1.18 -10.22 -9.70
N GLY A 225 0.20 -10.11 -10.64
CA GLY A 225 0.47 -9.71 -12.01
C GLY A 225 1.44 -10.66 -12.72
N PRO A 226 2.43 -10.15 -13.46
CA PRO A 226 3.40 -10.99 -14.17
C PRO A 226 4.16 -11.99 -13.29
N LEU A 227 4.30 -11.74 -11.98
CA LEU A 227 4.99 -12.61 -11.03
C LEU A 227 4.31 -13.99 -10.89
N GLU A 228 3.01 -14.11 -11.19
CA GLU A 228 2.28 -15.38 -11.19
C GLU A 228 2.87 -16.39 -12.21
N ASN A 229 3.49 -15.89 -13.27
CA ASN A 229 4.09 -16.69 -14.35
C ASN A 229 5.58 -17.03 -14.13
N TRP A 230 6.17 -16.64 -13.00
CA TRP A 230 7.60 -16.86 -12.74
C TRP A 230 7.90 -18.24 -12.15
N ASN A 231 6.91 -19.12 -12.03
CA ASN A 231 7.03 -20.46 -11.42
C ASN A 231 7.55 -20.43 -9.98
N LEU A 232 7.31 -19.35 -9.25
CA LEU A 232 7.61 -19.26 -7.83
C LEU A 232 6.65 -20.12 -7.02
N LYS A 233 7.12 -20.70 -5.92
CA LYS A 233 6.24 -21.39 -4.98
C LYS A 233 5.37 -20.37 -4.25
N LEU A 234 4.06 -20.48 -4.44
CA LEU A 234 3.09 -19.57 -3.84
C LEU A 234 2.32 -20.25 -2.70
N ASN A 235 1.95 -19.46 -1.70
CA ASN A 235 0.92 -19.78 -0.70
C ASN A 235 -0.19 -18.73 -0.82
N GLY A 236 -1.30 -19.10 -1.49
CA GLY A 236 -2.34 -18.14 -1.88
C GLY A 236 -1.80 -17.07 -2.84
N LYS A 237 -1.80 -15.82 -2.40
CA LYS A 237 -1.28 -14.67 -3.16
C LYS A 237 0.07 -14.16 -2.65
N LYS A 238 0.79 -14.96 -1.89
CA LYS A 238 2.11 -14.62 -1.34
C LYS A 238 3.16 -15.61 -1.82
N ILE A 239 4.41 -15.16 -1.89
CA ILE A 239 5.55 -15.95 -2.35
C ILE A 239 6.17 -16.65 -1.14
N SER A 240 6.21 -18.00 -1.16
CA SER A 240 6.85 -18.77 -0.11
C SER A 240 8.37 -18.60 -0.14
N VAL A 241 8.97 -18.32 1.02
CA VAL A 241 10.41 -18.15 1.20
C VAL A 241 10.94 -18.99 2.33
N ASP A 242 12.25 -19.25 2.36
CA ASP A 242 12.93 -19.75 3.56
C ASP A 242 13.13 -18.60 4.58
N THR A 243 13.28 -18.93 5.86
CA THR A 243 13.45 -17.93 6.92
C THR A 243 14.90 -17.62 7.26
N GLU A 244 15.84 -18.27 6.61
CA GLU A 244 17.28 -18.02 6.82
C GLU A 244 17.76 -16.82 6.01
N LYS A 245 17.30 -16.72 4.76
CA LYS A 245 17.76 -15.72 3.80
C LYS A 245 16.67 -15.09 2.92
N TYR A 246 15.42 -15.50 3.14
CA TYR A 246 14.23 -15.03 2.39
C TYR A 246 14.31 -15.25 0.88
N GLN A 247 15.01 -16.32 0.50
CA GLN A 247 15.07 -16.78 -0.89
C GLN A 247 13.80 -17.53 -1.26
N THR A 248 13.34 -17.34 -2.48
CA THR A 248 12.19 -18.07 -3.04
C THR A 248 12.58 -19.50 -3.45
N SER A 249 11.67 -20.22 -4.11
CA SER A 249 11.99 -21.53 -4.72
C SER A 249 12.98 -21.45 -5.87
N ILE A 250 13.33 -20.27 -6.35
CA ILE A 250 14.29 -20.04 -7.41
C ILE A 250 15.51 -19.34 -6.84
N GLU A 251 16.66 -19.91 -7.06
CA GLU A 251 17.93 -19.39 -6.57
C GLU A 251 18.24 -17.99 -7.13
N GLY A 252 18.66 -17.06 -6.26
CA GLY A 252 18.96 -15.67 -6.62
C GLY A 252 17.71 -14.78 -6.72
N ILE A 253 16.52 -15.33 -6.45
CA ILE A 253 15.29 -14.55 -6.35
C ILE A 253 14.83 -14.56 -4.89
N TYR A 254 14.71 -13.39 -4.30
CA TYR A 254 14.30 -13.13 -2.92
C TYR A 254 12.95 -12.44 -2.92
N ALA A 255 12.15 -12.68 -1.87
CA ALA A 255 10.90 -11.95 -1.67
C ALA A 255 10.85 -11.41 -0.24
N VAL A 256 10.65 -10.10 -0.08
CA VAL A 256 10.73 -9.37 1.19
C VAL A 256 9.53 -8.43 1.37
N GLY A 257 9.12 -8.21 2.62
CA GLY A 257 7.92 -7.44 2.94
C GLY A 257 6.63 -8.23 2.75
N ASP A 258 5.49 -7.55 2.59
CA ASP A 258 4.16 -8.18 2.61
C ASP A 258 3.90 -9.18 1.49
N ILE A 259 4.75 -9.18 0.45
CA ILE A 259 4.65 -10.10 -0.68
C ILE A 259 5.03 -11.53 -0.33
N ASN A 260 5.85 -11.73 0.69
CA ASN A 260 6.33 -13.05 1.09
C ASN A 260 5.44 -13.74 2.13
N ASP A 261 5.63 -15.05 2.28
CA ASP A 261 4.97 -15.89 3.27
C ASP A 261 5.95 -16.91 3.85
N TYR A 262 5.93 -17.01 5.18
CA TYR A 262 6.66 -18.01 5.98
C TYR A 262 5.98 -18.17 7.35
N PRO A 263 6.23 -19.27 8.10
CA PRO A 263 5.65 -19.46 9.44
C PRO A 263 5.97 -18.30 10.40
N GLY A 264 4.94 -17.65 10.94
CA GLY A 264 5.07 -16.50 11.84
C GLY A 264 5.19 -15.14 11.15
N LYS A 265 4.93 -15.06 9.85
CA LYS A 265 4.92 -13.79 9.09
C LYS A 265 3.94 -12.78 9.66
N LEU A 266 4.43 -11.56 9.86
CA LEU A 266 3.62 -10.37 10.13
C LEU A 266 3.81 -9.35 8.99
N ASP A 267 2.71 -8.76 8.53
CA ASP A 267 2.72 -7.74 7.47
C ASP A 267 3.03 -6.36 8.10
N LEU A 268 4.28 -6.20 8.57
CA LEU A 268 4.82 -4.99 9.17
C LEU A 268 6.06 -4.53 8.39
N ILE A 269 6.24 -3.21 8.24
CA ILE A 269 7.42 -2.62 7.60
C ILE A 269 8.70 -3.08 8.31
N LEU A 270 8.70 -3.11 9.65
CA LEU A 270 9.81 -3.58 10.45
C LEU A 270 10.24 -5.02 10.11
N CYS A 271 9.27 -5.94 9.90
CA CYS A 271 9.58 -7.30 9.50
C CYS A 271 10.24 -7.32 8.11
N GLY A 272 9.73 -6.53 7.17
CA GLY A 272 10.33 -6.39 5.83
C GLY A 272 11.76 -5.86 5.88
N PHE A 273 12.10 -4.96 6.77
CA PHE A 273 13.46 -4.46 6.96
C PHE A 273 14.41 -5.57 7.45
N HIS A 274 13.98 -6.35 8.46
CA HIS A 274 14.76 -7.49 8.92
C HIS A 274 14.97 -8.53 7.82
N GLU A 275 13.92 -8.89 7.10
CA GLU A 275 13.98 -9.82 5.96
C GLU A 275 14.98 -9.36 4.90
N THR A 276 14.92 -8.08 4.53
CA THR A 276 15.84 -7.45 3.57
C THR A 276 17.30 -7.54 4.03
N THR A 277 17.57 -7.25 5.30
CA THR A 277 18.95 -7.30 5.82
C THR A 277 19.56 -8.68 5.65
N LEU A 278 18.83 -9.76 5.96
CA LEU A 278 19.33 -11.12 5.79
C LEU A 278 19.47 -11.52 4.31
N ALA A 279 18.48 -11.16 3.47
CA ALA A 279 18.51 -11.44 2.05
C ALA A 279 19.68 -10.77 1.32
N VAL A 280 19.98 -9.52 1.65
CA VAL A 280 21.10 -8.77 1.04
C VAL A 280 22.46 -9.36 1.43
N GLN A 281 22.59 -9.93 2.64
CA GLN A 281 23.80 -10.65 3.06
C GLN A 281 24.06 -11.91 2.18
N ASP A 282 22.99 -12.64 1.82
CA ASP A 282 23.10 -13.80 0.94
C ASP A 282 23.36 -13.37 -0.51
N ALA A 283 22.69 -12.32 -1.01
CA ALA A 283 22.92 -11.75 -2.32
C ALA A 283 24.37 -11.28 -2.51
N TYR A 284 25.01 -10.71 -1.48
CA TYR A 284 26.42 -10.34 -1.54
C TYR A 284 27.30 -11.55 -1.79
N ARG A 285 27.08 -12.68 -1.08
CA ARG A 285 27.87 -13.91 -1.28
C ARG A 285 27.73 -14.47 -2.69
N ARG A 286 26.59 -14.24 -3.34
CA ARG A 286 26.35 -14.64 -4.74
C ARG A 286 27.06 -13.73 -5.73
N CYS A 287 27.12 -12.42 -5.46
CA CYS A 287 27.85 -11.47 -6.31
C CYS A 287 29.37 -11.65 -6.20
N PHE A 288 29.85 -12.01 -4.99
CA PHE A 288 31.28 -12.14 -4.66
C PHE A 288 31.58 -13.49 -4.00
N PRO A 289 31.56 -14.60 -4.77
CA PRO A 289 31.79 -15.93 -4.22
C PRO A 289 33.16 -16.06 -3.54
N GLY A 290 33.17 -16.50 -2.31
CA GLY A 290 34.39 -16.68 -1.52
C GLY A 290 34.86 -15.43 -0.77
N GLU A 291 34.27 -14.28 -1.00
CA GLU A 291 34.57 -13.07 -0.24
C GLU A 291 33.79 -13.05 1.07
N ARG A 292 34.44 -12.47 2.11
CA ARG A 292 33.76 -12.21 3.38
C ARG A 292 32.80 -11.06 3.23
N VAL A 293 31.54 -11.25 3.64
CA VAL A 293 30.57 -10.13 3.67
C VAL A 293 31.08 -9.03 4.58
N PRO A 294 31.18 -7.79 4.11
CA PRO A 294 31.56 -6.66 4.94
C PRO A 294 30.56 -6.49 6.10
N PHE A 295 31.08 -6.45 7.30
CA PHE A 295 30.27 -6.15 8.49
C PHE A 295 30.84 -4.93 9.20
N GLY A 296 29.99 -3.98 9.52
CA GLY A 296 30.38 -2.78 10.25
C GLY A 296 29.14 -2.06 10.77
N TYR A 297 29.29 -1.40 11.90
CA TYR A 297 28.23 -0.54 12.43
C TYR A 297 28.17 0.77 11.66
N THR A 298 26.96 1.21 11.30
CA THR A 298 26.73 2.48 10.59
C THR A 298 27.30 3.68 11.37
N THR A 299 27.26 3.63 12.70
CA THR A 299 27.80 4.65 13.62
C THR A 299 29.31 4.85 13.52
N SER A 300 30.07 3.85 13.07
CA SER A 300 31.52 3.92 12.91
C SER A 300 31.99 3.99 11.44
N ASN A 301 31.03 4.01 10.50
CA ASN A 301 31.33 4.00 9.06
C ASN A 301 31.49 5.44 8.53
N THR A 302 32.72 5.98 8.63
CA THR A 302 33.05 7.33 8.17
C THR A 302 32.81 7.57 6.67
N LYS A 303 32.92 6.52 5.84
CA LYS A 303 32.61 6.61 4.40
C LYS A 303 31.09 6.79 4.17
N LEU A 304 30.29 6.09 4.96
CA LEU A 304 28.83 6.23 4.93
C LEU A 304 28.42 7.63 5.40
N HIS A 305 28.97 8.10 6.54
CA HIS A 305 28.70 9.44 7.08
C HIS A 305 28.99 10.52 6.03
N LYS A 306 30.13 10.42 5.33
CA LYS A 306 30.47 11.35 4.25
C LYS A 306 29.47 11.32 3.09
N LYS A 307 29.00 10.11 2.67
CA LYS A 307 28.00 9.97 1.62
C LYS A 307 26.63 10.54 2.02
N LEU A 308 26.25 10.38 3.28
CA LEU A 308 24.98 10.88 3.82
C LEU A 308 25.04 12.36 4.24
N GLY A 309 26.20 13.04 4.09
CA GLY A 309 26.35 14.42 4.50
C GLY A 309 26.29 14.64 6.03
N VAL A 310 26.41 13.56 6.82
CA VAL A 310 26.40 13.64 8.28
C VAL A 310 27.74 14.17 8.77
N LYS A 311 27.73 15.28 9.52
CA LYS A 311 28.92 15.77 10.25
C LYS A 311 29.09 14.87 11.46
N VAL A 312 30.23 14.21 11.55
CA VAL A 312 30.68 13.50 12.76
C VAL A 312 31.63 14.46 13.46
N ASP A 313 31.25 14.91 14.64
CA ASP A 313 32.12 15.70 15.54
C ASP A 313 33.23 14.81 16.10
#